data_faffd57918b4db08e522286cbd78d0e5
#
_entry.id   faffd57918b4db08e522286cbd78d0e5
#
_cell.length_a   1.000
_cell.length_b   1.000
_cell.length_c   1.000
_cell.angle_alpha   90.00
_cell.angle_beta   90.00
_cell.angle_gamma   90.00
#
_symmetry.space_group_name_H-M   'P 1'
#
loop_
_entity.id
_entity.type
_entity.pdbx_description
1 polymer ?
#
loop_
_entity_poly.entity_id
_entity_poly.type
_entity_poly.pdbx_seq_one_letter_code
_entity_poly.pdbx_strand_id
1 'polypeptide(L)'
;MSTFLTYVILFFFLCKIGTTKDQQKKRILLNDPDVLADRLGRLESLVHSLSDKLQQEETKRNVLEVAFSQLTKSHKISSTYIRWGKQTCPGNDTLLYTGFIGGGLYSEAGAAADAVCLPRNPDFVKTTASQGNVGHMYGTEFETNFFGPKSFDEDVPCSVCEIQDGTQTIMIPGKNTCFNGWQAKYKGYLGSGYYAHTSATTFICVDESPDYIMSGESNSNGKLLYEVIAKCGALPCPPYHEGYPLTCVLCAK
;
A
#
# COMPACT_ATOMS: atom_id res chain seq x y z
N MET A 1 -32.18 -50.85 -15.38
CA MET A 1 -31.03 -51.01 -14.47
C MET A 1 -30.49 -52.43 -14.43
N SER A 2 -30.82 -53.26 -15.41
CA SER A 2 -30.43 -54.73 -15.39
C SER A 2 -29.43 -55.12 -16.50
N THR A 3 -29.14 -54.25 -17.45
CA THR A 3 -28.24 -54.56 -18.59
C THR A 3 -26.79 -54.13 -18.43
N PHE A 4 -26.50 -53.25 -17.44
CA PHE A 4 -25.14 -52.78 -17.15
C PHE A 4 -24.32 -53.75 -16.28
N LEU A 5 -24.99 -54.59 -15.49
CA LEU A 5 -24.33 -55.52 -14.55
C LEU A 5 -23.82 -56.77 -15.26
N THR A 6 -24.46 -57.19 -16.35
CA THR A 6 -24.04 -58.36 -17.15
C THR A 6 -22.82 -58.13 -18.00
N TYR A 7 -22.59 -56.89 -18.49
CA TYR A 7 -21.38 -56.57 -19.26
C TYR A 7 -20.11 -56.45 -18.42
N VAL A 8 -20.23 -55.99 -17.18
CA VAL A 8 -19.09 -55.90 -16.24
C VAL A 8 -18.58 -57.27 -15.80
N ILE A 9 -19.47 -58.26 -15.63
CA ILE A 9 -19.09 -59.61 -15.22
C ILE A 9 -18.44 -60.37 -16.39
N LEU A 10 -18.87 -60.14 -17.65
CA LEU A 10 -18.24 -60.76 -18.82
C LEU A 10 -16.84 -60.20 -19.09
N PHE A 11 -16.61 -58.92 -18.81
CA PHE A 11 -15.29 -58.29 -18.97
C PHE A 11 -14.26 -58.76 -17.94
N PHE A 12 -14.72 -59.12 -16.72
CA PHE A 12 -13.84 -59.71 -15.70
C PHE A 12 -13.51 -61.20 -15.94
N PHE A 13 -14.37 -61.94 -16.65
CA PHE A 13 -14.08 -63.35 -16.95
C PHE A 13 -13.15 -63.50 -18.19
N LEU A 14 -13.20 -62.61 -19.17
CA LEU A 14 -12.29 -62.60 -20.33
C LEU A 14 -10.89 -62.09 -20.00
N CYS A 15 -10.75 -61.30 -18.91
CA CYS A 15 -9.45 -60.76 -18.46
C CYS A 15 -8.64 -61.79 -17.65
N LYS A 16 -9.27 -62.90 -17.16
CA LYS A 16 -8.59 -63.92 -16.32
C LYS A 16 -7.97 -65.06 -17.12
N ILE A 17 -8.25 -65.23 -18.40
CA ILE A 17 -7.72 -66.38 -19.20
C ILE A 17 -6.47 -65.95 -20.03
N GLY A 18 -6.18 -64.65 -20.11
CA GLY A 18 -5.03 -64.16 -20.90
C GLY A 18 -3.71 -63.97 -20.12
N THR A 19 -3.71 -64.13 -18.77
CA THR A 19 -2.60 -63.63 -17.95
C THR A 19 -1.55 -64.66 -17.50
N THR A 20 -1.77 -65.98 -17.70
CA THR A 20 -0.85 -66.98 -17.11
C THR A 20 0.33 -67.35 -18.01
N LYS A 21 0.19 -67.30 -19.34
CA LYS A 21 1.31 -67.60 -20.28
C LYS A 21 2.24 -66.40 -20.49
N ASP A 22 1.72 -65.19 -20.49
CA ASP A 22 2.51 -63.98 -20.73
C ASP A 22 3.32 -63.55 -19.49
N GLN A 23 2.82 -63.83 -18.27
CA GLN A 23 3.54 -63.59 -17.05
C GLN A 23 4.76 -64.54 -16.83
N GLN A 24 4.66 -65.77 -17.31
CA GLN A 24 5.80 -66.69 -17.24
C GLN A 24 6.90 -66.35 -18.25
N LYS A 25 6.54 -65.86 -19.46
CA LYS A 25 7.49 -65.34 -20.45
C LYS A 25 8.17 -64.07 -19.97
N LYS A 26 7.46 -63.15 -19.31
CA LYS A 26 8.04 -61.93 -18.69
C LYS A 26 8.97 -62.26 -17.51
N ARG A 27 8.69 -63.28 -16.72
CA ARG A 27 9.57 -63.71 -15.61
C ARG A 27 10.89 -64.31 -16.08
N ILE A 28 10.87 -65.06 -17.17
CA ILE A 28 12.07 -65.71 -17.76
C ILE A 28 12.97 -64.62 -18.39
N LEU A 29 12.40 -63.58 -19.05
CA LEU A 29 13.12 -62.44 -19.61
C LEU A 29 13.70 -61.50 -18.55
N LEU A 30 13.16 -61.47 -17.34
CA LEU A 30 13.65 -60.64 -16.26
C LEU A 30 14.91 -61.15 -15.55
N ASN A 31 15.22 -62.49 -15.70
CA ASN A 31 16.38 -63.14 -15.13
C ASN A 31 17.48 -63.42 -16.15
N ASP A 32 17.31 -62.99 -17.41
CA ASP A 32 18.36 -63.08 -18.39
C ASP A 32 19.42 -62.01 -18.12
N PRO A 33 20.70 -62.39 -17.90
CA PRO A 33 21.77 -61.42 -17.56
C PRO A 33 21.94 -60.36 -18.63
N ASP A 34 21.75 -60.67 -19.89
CA ASP A 34 21.93 -59.73 -21.03
C ASP A 34 20.79 -58.69 -21.05
N VAL A 35 19.55 -59.14 -20.77
CA VAL A 35 18.40 -58.24 -20.66
C VAL A 35 18.49 -57.33 -19.42
N LEU A 36 19.04 -57.84 -18.31
CA LEU A 36 19.31 -57.04 -17.12
C LEU A 36 20.39 -55.98 -17.39
N ALA A 37 21.47 -56.37 -18.07
CA ALA A 37 22.55 -55.45 -18.40
C ALA A 37 22.07 -54.32 -19.34
N ASP A 38 21.24 -54.62 -20.37
CA ASP A 38 20.63 -53.62 -21.26
C ASP A 38 19.70 -52.65 -20.51
N ARG A 39 18.90 -53.18 -19.58
CA ARG A 39 18.03 -52.35 -18.71
C ARG A 39 18.81 -51.46 -17.76
N LEU A 40 19.89 -51.98 -17.20
CA LEU A 40 20.76 -51.23 -16.30
C LEU A 40 21.42 -50.06 -17.06
N GLY A 41 21.97 -50.34 -18.26
CA GLY A 41 22.58 -49.28 -19.09
C GLY A 41 21.58 -48.20 -19.55
N ARG A 42 20.33 -48.59 -19.80
CA ARG A 42 19.26 -47.62 -20.11
C ARG A 42 18.90 -46.77 -18.88
N LEU A 43 18.84 -47.36 -17.69
CA LEU A 43 18.59 -46.66 -16.44
C LEU A 43 19.72 -45.67 -16.12
N GLU A 44 20.98 -46.11 -16.28
CA GLU A 44 22.15 -45.26 -16.08
C GLU A 44 22.13 -44.08 -17.03
N SER A 45 21.84 -44.27 -18.33
CA SER A 45 21.75 -43.20 -19.29
C SER A 45 20.58 -42.24 -19.01
N LEU A 46 19.45 -42.74 -18.49
CA LEU A 46 18.32 -41.91 -18.02
C LEU A 46 18.70 -41.08 -16.79
N VAL A 47 19.38 -41.69 -15.83
CA VAL A 47 19.86 -40.98 -14.62
C VAL A 47 20.83 -39.86 -15.00
N HIS A 48 21.79 -40.13 -15.89
CA HIS A 48 22.68 -39.08 -16.40
C HIS A 48 21.91 -37.97 -17.10
N SER A 49 20.98 -38.31 -18.00
CA SER A 49 20.16 -37.29 -18.69
C SER A 49 19.30 -36.46 -17.75
N LEU A 50 18.75 -37.05 -16.68
CA LEU A 50 17.99 -36.36 -15.66
C LEU A 50 18.90 -35.47 -14.79
N SER A 51 20.10 -35.95 -14.45
CA SER A 51 21.09 -35.17 -13.72
C SER A 51 21.53 -33.94 -14.51
N ASP A 52 21.81 -34.09 -15.80
CA ASP A 52 22.17 -32.96 -16.69
C ASP A 52 21.03 -31.93 -16.79
N LYS A 53 19.77 -32.40 -16.91
CA LYS A 53 18.61 -31.50 -16.92
C LYS A 53 18.43 -30.77 -15.61
N LEU A 54 18.61 -31.45 -14.48
CA LEU A 54 18.53 -30.83 -13.15
C LEU A 54 19.58 -29.72 -13.01
N GLN A 55 20.82 -29.99 -13.45
CA GLN A 55 21.91 -29.01 -13.39
C GLN A 55 21.65 -27.81 -14.30
N GLN A 56 21.04 -28.03 -15.48
CA GLN A 56 20.60 -26.95 -16.36
C GLN A 56 19.48 -26.10 -15.72
N GLU A 57 18.50 -26.71 -15.09
CA GLU A 57 17.41 -25.98 -14.43
C GLU A 57 17.90 -25.22 -13.19
N GLU A 58 18.82 -25.80 -12.40
CA GLU A 58 19.46 -25.08 -11.30
C GLU A 58 20.25 -23.85 -11.79
N THR A 59 20.97 -23.99 -12.90
CA THR A 59 21.71 -22.87 -13.50
C THR A 59 20.77 -21.78 -13.97
N LYS A 60 19.69 -22.15 -14.66
CA LYS A 60 18.67 -21.17 -15.10
C LYS A 60 18.01 -20.47 -13.91
N ARG A 61 17.67 -21.20 -12.84
CA ARG A 61 17.11 -20.62 -11.62
C ARG A 61 18.05 -19.61 -11.00
N ASN A 62 19.33 -19.94 -10.85
CA ASN A 62 20.31 -19.04 -10.27
C ASN A 62 20.49 -17.77 -11.11
N VAL A 63 20.51 -17.86 -12.44
CA VAL A 63 20.55 -16.71 -13.34
C VAL A 63 19.29 -15.84 -13.17
N LEU A 64 18.12 -16.47 -13.04
CA LEU A 64 16.85 -15.77 -12.87
C LEU A 64 16.79 -15.07 -11.51
N GLU A 65 17.28 -15.70 -10.43
CA GLU A 65 17.37 -15.11 -9.09
C GLU A 65 18.29 -13.90 -9.06
N VAL A 66 19.45 -13.99 -9.72
CA VAL A 66 20.38 -12.85 -9.85
C VAL A 66 19.75 -11.72 -10.65
N ALA A 67 19.14 -12.02 -11.79
CA ALA A 67 18.44 -11.02 -12.61
C ALA A 67 17.27 -10.37 -11.86
N PHE A 68 16.47 -11.14 -11.13
CA PHE A 68 15.39 -10.64 -10.29
C PHE A 68 15.90 -9.74 -9.17
N SER A 69 17.00 -10.14 -8.49
CA SER A 69 17.62 -9.33 -7.45
C SER A 69 18.22 -8.02 -7.98
N GLN A 70 18.74 -8.03 -9.21
CA GLN A 70 19.22 -6.82 -9.88
C GLN A 70 18.05 -5.90 -10.30
N LEU A 71 16.97 -6.45 -10.83
CA LEU A 71 15.76 -5.71 -11.17
C LEU A 71 15.11 -5.07 -9.94
N THR A 72 15.00 -5.80 -8.84
CA THR A 72 14.46 -5.26 -7.58
C THR A 72 15.35 -4.18 -6.95
N LYS A 73 16.67 -4.27 -7.12
CA LYS A 73 17.61 -3.22 -6.69
C LYS A 73 17.61 -2.00 -7.60
N SER A 74 17.40 -2.16 -8.90
CA SER A 74 17.37 -1.06 -9.87
C SER A 74 16.02 -0.33 -9.93
N HIS A 75 14.93 -0.99 -9.59
CA HIS A 75 13.59 -0.41 -9.48
C HIS A 75 13.26 -0.26 -8.00
N LYS A 76 13.77 0.81 -7.39
CA LYS A 76 13.30 1.23 -6.08
C LYS A 76 11.85 1.68 -6.23
N ILE A 77 10.91 0.75 -6.03
CA ILE A 77 9.50 1.08 -5.98
C ILE A 77 9.30 1.83 -4.67
N SER A 78 9.12 3.13 -4.76
CA SER A 78 8.85 4.00 -3.62
C SER A 78 7.48 4.64 -3.76
N SER A 79 6.88 5.03 -2.66
CA SER A 79 5.64 5.79 -2.60
C SER A 79 5.88 7.11 -1.88
N THR A 80 5.04 8.08 -2.14
CA THR A 80 5.11 9.39 -1.46
C THR A 80 3.89 9.61 -0.59
N TYR A 81 4.06 10.43 0.43
CA TYR A 81 2.96 10.90 1.27
C TYR A 81 3.19 12.34 1.72
N ILE A 82 2.13 13.01 2.16
CA ILE A 82 2.20 14.33 2.76
C ILE A 82 2.14 14.17 4.28
N ARG A 83 3.09 14.81 4.95
CA ARG A 83 3.06 15.00 6.41
C ARG A 83 2.53 16.40 6.69
N TRP A 84 1.31 16.45 7.21
CA TRP A 84 0.63 17.68 7.53
C TRP A 84 1.05 18.21 8.91
N GLY A 85 1.34 19.49 9.00
CA GLY A 85 1.78 20.11 10.25
C GLY A 85 3.28 19.99 10.53
N LYS A 86 4.10 19.41 9.64
CA LYS A 86 5.55 19.27 9.85
C LYS A 86 6.35 19.67 8.62
N GLN A 87 7.56 20.22 8.87
CA GLN A 87 8.50 20.62 7.84
C GLN A 87 9.55 19.52 7.53
N THR A 88 9.53 18.41 8.25
CA THR A 88 10.50 17.32 8.14
C THR A 88 9.81 15.98 7.95
N CYS A 89 10.52 15.03 7.33
CA CYS A 89 10.07 13.64 7.22
C CYS A 89 10.52 12.82 8.43
N PRO A 90 9.75 11.80 8.85
CA PRO A 90 10.11 10.94 9.96
C PRO A 90 11.12 9.87 9.54
N GLY A 91 11.93 9.41 10.49
CA GLY A 91 12.87 8.31 10.29
C GLY A 91 13.86 8.56 9.16
N ASN A 92 13.95 7.61 8.23
CA ASN A 92 14.86 7.65 7.07
C ASN A 92 14.16 8.06 5.77
N ASP A 93 12.89 8.49 5.82
CA ASP A 93 12.19 8.90 4.63
C ASP A 93 12.82 10.16 4.03
N THR A 94 12.89 10.21 2.70
CA THR A 94 13.52 11.34 2.00
C THR A 94 12.57 12.51 1.89
N LEU A 95 13.00 13.68 2.33
CA LEU A 95 12.27 14.93 2.12
C LEU A 95 12.39 15.33 0.64
N LEU A 96 11.26 15.37 -0.08
CA LEU A 96 11.21 15.89 -1.44
C LEU A 96 11.12 17.42 -1.43
N TYR A 97 10.18 17.95 -0.68
CA TYR A 97 10.08 19.38 -0.40
C TYR A 97 9.26 19.66 0.86
N THR A 98 9.45 20.84 1.42
CA THR A 98 8.61 21.42 2.46
C THR A 98 7.87 22.65 1.93
N GLY A 99 6.73 22.96 2.54
CA GLY A 99 5.90 24.05 2.03
C GLY A 99 4.81 24.50 2.97
N PHE A 100 3.79 25.09 2.37
CA PHE A 100 2.63 25.65 3.03
C PHE A 100 1.39 24.81 2.71
N ILE A 101 0.51 24.57 3.67
CA ILE A 101 -0.78 23.99 3.35
C ILE A 101 -1.63 25.03 2.63
N GLY A 102 -2.10 24.70 1.43
CA GLY A 102 -3.01 25.53 0.67
C GLY A 102 -4.40 24.92 0.55
N GLY A 103 -5.42 25.75 0.38
CA GLY A 103 -6.79 25.34 0.13
C GLY A 103 -7.74 26.49 -0.10
N GLY A 104 -9.04 26.20 -0.13
CA GLY A 104 -10.08 27.21 -0.34
C GLY A 104 -10.36 28.05 0.90
N LEU A 105 -10.77 29.31 0.72
CA LEU A 105 -11.22 30.18 1.81
C LEU A 105 -12.44 29.55 2.52
N TYR A 106 -12.45 29.63 3.83
CA TYR A 106 -13.50 29.04 4.69
C TYR A 106 -14.94 29.48 4.36
N SER A 107 -15.10 30.66 3.77
CA SER A 107 -16.40 31.27 3.45
C SER A 107 -16.79 31.20 1.98
N GLU A 108 -15.94 30.66 1.09
CA GLU A 108 -16.23 30.53 -0.34
C GLU A 108 -16.94 29.19 -0.63
N ALA A 109 -18.25 29.22 -0.93
CA ALA A 109 -19.05 28.01 -1.16
C ALA A 109 -18.61 27.18 -2.38
N GLY A 110 -17.91 27.78 -3.34
CA GLY A 110 -17.35 27.13 -4.53
C GLY A 110 -15.88 26.76 -4.41
N ALA A 111 -15.28 26.89 -3.23
CA ALA A 111 -13.87 26.60 -3.00
C ALA A 111 -13.57 25.11 -3.14
N ALA A 112 -12.34 24.78 -3.58
CA ALA A 112 -11.86 23.40 -3.60
C ALA A 112 -11.80 22.80 -2.17
N ALA A 113 -12.34 21.59 -2.00
CA ALA A 113 -12.39 20.94 -0.69
C ALA A 113 -11.03 20.43 -0.23
N ASP A 114 -10.17 20.02 -1.15
CA ASP A 114 -8.88 19.39 -0.85
C ASP A 114 -7.84 20.38 -0.31
N ALA A 115 -6.99 19.87 0.58
CA ALA A 115 -5.76 20.52 0.98
C ALA A 115 -4.60 20.08 0.08
N VAL A 116 -3.69 20.97 -0.24
CA VAL A 116 -2.47 20.70 -1.01
C VAL A 116 -1.24 21.20 -0.26
N CYS A 117 -0.10 20.55 -0.46
CA CYS A 117 1.18 21.02 0.06
C CYS A 117 1.88 21.83 -1.03
N LEU A 118 1.90 23.15 -0.90
CA LEU A 118 2.49 24.10 -1.86
C LEU A 118 4.00 24.23 -1.59
N PRO A 119 4.89 24.08 -2.59
CA PRO A 119 6.32 24.27 -2.40
C PRO A 119 6.68 25.72 -2.08
N ARG A 120 7.78 25.92 -1.36
CA ARG A 120 8.29 27.25 -1.00
C ARG A 120 8.87 28.04 -2.19
N ASN A 121 9.17 27.37 -3.28
CA ASN A 121 9.78 27.93 -4.49
C ASN A 121 8.93 27.62 -5.73
N PRO A 122 7.75 28.24 -5.87
CA PRO A 122 6.87 27.99 -7.00
C PRO A 122 7.42 28.54 -8.31
N ASP A 123 7.11 27.88 -9.43
CA ASP A 123 7.43 28.37 -10.78
C ASP A 123 6.19 28.95 -11.43
N PHE A 124 6.35 30.18 -12.01
CA PHE A 124 5.29 30.87 -12.73
C PHE A 124 5.64 31.01 -14.22
N VAL A 125 4.84 30.39 -15.08
CA VAL A 125 4.98 30.52 -16.55
C VAL A 125 4.08 31.63 -17.10
N LYS A 126 2.84 31.71 -16.59
CA LYS A 126 1.92 32.82 -16.89
C LYS A 126 1.75 33.67 -15.65
N THR A 127 1.86 34.99 -15.82
CA THR A 127 1.78 35.98 -14.73
C THR A 127 0.45 36.73 -14.69
N THR A 128 -0.46 36.43 -15.61
CA THR A 128 -1.80 37.03 -15.66
C THR A 128 -2.84 35.94 -15.82
N ALA A 129 -3.86 35.97 -14.98
CA ALA A 129 -5.05 35.11 -15.11
C ALA A 129 -6.05 35.76 -16.10
N SER A 130 -7.03 34.94 -16.54
CA SER A 130 -8.21 35.47 -17.25
C SER A 130 -9.01 36.37 -16.30
N GLN A 131 -9.59 37.47 -16.87
CA GLN A 131 -10.51 38.28 -16.08
C GLN A 131 -11.84 37.50 -15.85
N GLY A 132 -12.34 37.53 -14.63
CA GLY A 132 -13.63 36.92 -14.27
C GLY A 132 -13.51 35.70 -13.34
N ASN A 133 -14.18 34.61 -13.69
CA ASN A 133 -14.32 33.45 -12.81
C ASN A 133 -13.01 32.65 -12.71
N VAL A 134 -12.40 32.63 -11.53
CA VAL A 134 -11.17 31.91 -11.21
C VAL A 134 -11.35 31.10 -9.91
N GLY A 135 -10.55 30.09 -9.70
CA GLY A 135 -10.41 29.44 -8.39
C GLY A 135 -9.36 30.18 -7.55
N HIS A 136 -9.54 30.19 -6.23
CA HIS A 136 -8.61 30.81 -5.30
C HIS A 136 -7.82 29.74 -4.51
N MET A 137 -6.60 30.07 -4.14
CA MET A 137 -5.74 29.28 -3.26
C MET A 137 -5.27 30.17 -2.11
N TYR A 138 -5.62 29.79 -0.89
CA TYR A 138 -5.24 30.48 0.34
C TYR A 138 -4.28 29.61 1.16
N GLY A 139 -3.50 30.22 2.05
CA GLY A 139 -2.79 29.52 3.11
C GLY A 139 -3.75 28.94 4.15
N THR A 140 -3.24 28.11 5.04
CA THR A 140 -4.03 27.43 6.08
C THR A 140 -3.51 27.84 7.46
N GLU A 141 -4.43 28.19 8.35
CA GLU A 141 -4.18 28.55 9.75
C GLU A 141 -4.85 27.55 10.70
N PHE A 142 -4.22 27.32 11.86
CA PHE A 142 -4.89 26.65 12.99
C PHE A 142 -5.83 27.63 13.69
N GLU A 143 -7.06 27.22 13.93
CA GLU A 143 -8.06 28.08 14.58
C GLU A 143 -8.32 27.73 16.05
N THR A 144 -7.58 26.77 16.59
CA THR A 144 -7.67 26.36 18.00
C THR A 144 -6.30 26.06 18.57
N ASN A 145 -6.16 26.15 19.89
CA ASN A 145 -4.96 25.69 20.60
C ASN A 145 -4.93 24.18 20.85
N PHE A 146 -5.80 23.41 20.18
CA PHE A 146 -5.83 21.95 20.32
C PHE A 146 -4.57 21.27 19.76
N PHE A 147 -4.05 21.76 18.65
CA PHE A 147 -2.87 21.20 17.98
C PHE A 147 -1.55 21.56 18.66
N GLY A 148 -1.54 22.55 19.54
CA GLY A 148 -0.36 22.95 20.31
C GLY A 148 -0.64 24.16 21.21
N PRO A 149 0.22 24.44 22.22
CA PRO A 149 -0.04 25.46 23.24
C PRO A 149 -0.22 26.89 22.74
N LYS A 150 0.17 27.16 21.48
CA LYS A 150 0.05 28.49 20.83
C LYS A 150 -0.25 28.31 19.35
N SER A 151 -1.05 27.30 19.00
CA SER A 151 -1.35 27.04 17.60
C SER A 151 -2.41 27.97 17.01
N PHE A 152 -3.21 28.64 17.83
CA PHE A 152 -4.23 29.58 17.35
C PHE A 152 -3.62 30.69 16.49
N ASP A 153 -4.19 30.92 15.30
CA ASP A 153 -3.74 31.87 14.26
C ASP A 153 -2.36 31.56 13.65
N GLU A 154 -1.77 30.39 13.91
CA GLU A 154 -0.48 30.00 13.32
C GLU A 154 -0.65 29.33 11.96
N ASP A 155 0.13 29.76 10.98
CA ASP A 155 0.22 29.16 9.66
C ASP A 155 0.77 27.74 9.70
N VAL A 156 0.15 26.83 8.96
CA VAL A 156 0.42 25.38 9.02
C VAL A 156 1.38 24.95 7.91
N PRO A 157 2.56 24.37 8.27
CA PRO A 157 3.48 23.81 7.29
C PRO A 157 3.08 22.41 6.83
N CYS A 158 3.72 21.94 5.76
CA CYS A 158 3.68 20.57 5.31
C CYS A 158 5.03 20.12 4.75
N SER A 159 5.22 18.82 4.64
CA SER A 159 6.33 18.22 3.90
C SER A 159 5.84 17.06 3.04
N VAL A 160 6.46 16.89 1.87
CA VAL A 160 6.24 15.74 1.00
C VAL A 160 7.43 14.82 1.14
N CYS A 161 7.14 13.58 1.54
CA CYS A 161 8.12 12.57 1.92
C CYS A 161 8.05 11.38 0.98
N GLU A 162 9.22 10.87 0.57
CA GLU A 162 9.37 9.62 -0.14
C GLU A 162 9.76 8.51 0.84
N ILE A 163 9.02 7.42 0.82
CA ILE A 163 9.27 6.26 1.68
C ILE A 163 10.50 5.52 1.17
N GLN A 164 11.44 5.19 2.06
CA GLN A 164 12.62 4.41 1.68
C GLN A 164 12.33 2.91 1.56
N ASP A 165 11.43 2.40 2.40
CA ASP A 165 11.04 0.98 2.45
C ASP A 165 9.52 0.88 2.51
N GLY A 166 8.87 0.83 1.36
CA GLY A 166 7.42 0.69 1.27
C GLY A 166 6.85 1.24 -0.04
N THR A 167 5.76 0.64 -0.48
CA THR A 167 5.14 0.91 -1.78
C THR A 167 3.71 1.45 -1.67
N GLN A 168 3.14 1.42 -0.47
CA GLN A 168 1.76 1.80 -0.22
C GLN A 168 1.65 2.64 1.04
N THR A 169 0.74 3.60 1.03
CA THR A 169 0.38 4.40 2.21
C THR A 169 -1.12 4.41 2.42
N ILE A 170 -1.53 4.47 3.68
CA ILE A 170 -2.92 4.65 4.08
C ILE A 170 -3.01 5.52 5.33
N MET A 171 -3.91 6.48 5.33
CA MET A 171 -4.32 7.19 6.54
C MET A 171 -5.48 6.44 7.18
N ILE A 172 -5.35 6.08 8.47
CA ILE A 172 -6.38 5.38 9.23
C ILE A 172 -6.96 6.35 10.27
N PRO A 173 -8.20 6.82 10.05
CA PRO A 173 -8.88 7.69 11.01
C PRO A 173 -9.38 6.90 12.23
N GLY A 174 -9.43 7.56 13.38
CA GLY A 174 -9.89 6.96 14.63
C GLY A 174 -8.90 5.97 15.28
N LYS A 175 -7.66 5.88 14.75
CA LYS A 175 -6.61 5.03 15.30
C LYS A 175 -5.30 5.81 15.46
N ASN A 176 -4.47 5.34 16.41
CA ASN A 176 -3.10 5.83 16.60
C ASN A 176 -2.04 4.74 16.41
N THR A 177 -2.45 3.56 15.92
CA THR A 177 -1.59 2.42 15.60
C THR A 177 -1.98 1.80 14.26
N CYS A 178 -1.00 1.29 13.54
CA CYS A 178 -1.23 0.59 12.28
C CYS A 178 -1.68 -0.86 12.48
N PHE A 179 -2.29 -1.45 11.46
CA PHE A 179 -2.57 -2.89 11.41
C PHE A 179 -1.29 -3.71 11.27
N ASN A 180 -1.37 -5.00 11.58
CA ASN A 180 -0.24 -5.92 11.45
C ASN A 180 0.37 -5.89 10.03
N GLY A 181 1.70 -5.80 9.97
CA GLY A 181 2.45 -5.72 8.72
C GLY A 181 2.53 -4.31 8.11
N TRP A 182 1.99 -3.28 8.78
CA TRP A 182 2.14 -1.87 8.41
C TRP A 182 2.96 -1.12 9.45
N GLN A 183 3.80 -0.18 9.01
CA GLN A 183 4.62 0.67 9.86
C GLN A 183 4.03 2.07 9.96
N ALA A 184 3.95 2.61 11.17
CA ALA A 184 3.52 3.99 11.37
C ALA A 184 4.61 4.97 10.90
N LYS A 185 4.25 5.89 10.01
CA LYS A 185 5.10 7.00 9.60
C LYS A 185 4.95 8.18 10.55
N TYR A 186 3.71 8.56 10.83
CA TYR A 186 3.39 9.50 11.89
C TYR A 186 1.96 9.27 12.38
N LYS A 187 1.63 9.82 13.53
CA LYS A 187 0.30 9.81 14.13
C LYS A 187 -0.08 11.23 14.58
N GLY A 188 -1.35 11.42 14.82
CA GLY A 188 -1.86 12.71 15.26
C GLY A 188 -3.37 12.74 15.38
N TYR A 189 -3.96 13.85 15.01
CA TYR A 189 -5.39 14.08 15.09
C TYR A 189 -5.98 14.48 13.74
N LEU A 190 -7.22 14.07 13.49
CA LEU A 190 -7.94 14.52 12.31
C LEU A 190 -8.20 16.02 12.40
N GLY A 191 -7.78 16.73 11.34
CA GLY A 191 -8.10 18.12 11.11
C GLY A 191 -9.04 18.31 9.94
N SER A 192 -9.94 19.28 10.02
CA SER A 192 -10.85 19.70 8.95
C SER A 192 -11.33 21.12 9.21
N GLY A 193 -12.12 21.69 8.30
CA GLY A 193 -12.79 22.97 8.53
C GLY A 193 -13.92 22.88 9.56
N TYR A 194 -14.39 24.02 10.03
CA TYR A 194 -15.52 24.11 10.94
C TYR A 194 -16.84 23.73 10.23
N TYR A 195 -17.65 22.91 10.87
CA TYR A 195 -18.86 22.32 10.28
C TYR A 195 -19.91 23.36 9.80
N ALA A 196 -19.86 24.59 10.32
CA ALA A 196 -20.79 25.66 9.95
C ALA A 196 -20.23 26.63 8.90
N HIS A 197 -19.00 26.43 8.44
CA HIS A 197 -18.46 27.21 7.33
C HIS A 197 -19.04 26.76 5.99
N THR A 198 -19.12 27.65 5.01
CA THR A 198 -19.70 27.34 3.69
C THR A 198 -18.79 26.55 2.77
N SER A 199 -17.47 26.67 2.97
CA SER A 199 -16.48 25.91 2.19
C SER A 199 -16.38 24.47 2.69
N ALA A 200 -16.60 23.50 1.81
CA ALA A 200 -16.34 22.10 2.11
C ALA A 200 -14.82 21.86 2.29
N THR A 201 -14.48 20.88 3.16
CA THR A 201 -13.09 20.50 3.40
C THR A 201 -12.94 19.00 3.53
N THR A 202 -11.76 18.47 3.17
CA THR A 202 -11.39 17.08 3.41
C THR A 202 -10.79 16.90 4.81
N PHE A 203 -10.77 15.65 5.28
CA PHE A 203 -10.06 15.28 6.50
C PHE A 203 -8.58 15.06 6.20
N ILE A 204 -7.70 15.65 6.99
CA ILE A 204 -6.25 15.43 6.96
C ILE A 204 -5.77 14.94 8.33
N CYS A 205 -4.69 14.18 8.34
CA CYS A 205 -4.06 13.75 9.60
C CYS A 205 -2.97 14.74 9.98
N VAL A 206 -3.24 15.63 10.93
CA VAL A 206 -2.28 16.59 11.47
C VAL A 206 -1.38 15.90 12.46
N ASP A 207 -0.06 16.09 12.33
CA ASP A 207 0.94 15.52 13.25
C ASP A 207 0.62 15.87 14.71
N GLU A 208 0.87 14.95 15.64
CA GLU A 208 0.60 15.17 17.09
C GLU A 208 1.44 16.28 17.73
N SER A 209 2.52 16.69 17.07
CA SER A 209 3.42 17.75 17.50
C SER A 209 3.76 18.66 16.33
N PRO A 210 2.81 19.48 15.83
CA PRO A 210 3.01 20.27 14.63
C PRO A 210 4.06 21.37 14.82
N ASP A 211 4.69 21.76 13.72
CA ASP A 211 5.48 22.97 13.59
C ASP A 211 4.56 24.12 13.13
N TYR A 212 5.05 25.32 13.22
CA TYR A 212 4.40 26.53 12.67
C TYR A 212 5.30 27.21 11.65
N ILE A 213 4.72 28.00 10.77
CA ILE A 213 5.48 28.83 9.84
C ILE A 213 6.02 30.03 10.62
N MET A 214 7.30 30.31 10.49
CA MET A 214 7.93 31.46 11.11
C MET A 214 7.28 32.77 10.63
N SER A 215 6.85 33.63 11.55
CA SER A 215 6.09 34.85 11.32
C SER A 215 4.72 34.63 10.68
N GLY A 216 4.13 33.49 10.91
CA GLY A 216 2.78 33.11 10.44
C GLY A 216 1.69 33.31 11.50
N GLU A 217 1.93 34.08 12.55
CA GLU A 217 1.00 34.31 13.66
C GLU A 217 -0.05 35.42 13.37
N SER A 218 -0.14 35.88 12.16
CA SER A 218 -1.14 36.88 11.77
C SER A 218 -2.44 36.24 11.37
N ASN A 219 -3.54 36.59 12.01
CA ASN A 219 -4.89 36.14 11.65
C ASN A 219 -5.26 36.68 10.24
N SER A 220 -5.02 35.88 9.22
CA SER A 220 -5.29 36.19 7.81
C SER A 220 -6.51 35.48 7.24
N ASN A 221 -7.05 34.50 7.99
CA ASN A 221 -8.31 33.79 7.68
C ASN A 221 -8.39 33.19 6.27
N GLY A 222 -7.45 32.33 5.92
CA GLY A 222 -7.47 31.58 4.67
C GLY A 222 -8.34 30.32 4.74
N LYS A 223 -7.74 29.14 4.57
CA LYS A 223 -8.30 27.84 4.95
C LYS A 223 -8.11 27.66 6.45
N LEU A 224 -9.21 27.47 7.17
CA LEU A 224 -9.19 27.33 8.62
C LEU A 224 -9.20 25.85 9.03
N LEU A 225 -8.36 25.47 9.99
CA LEU A 225 -8.17 24.10 10.43
C LEU A 225 -8.55 23.93 11.91
N TYR A 226 -9.49 23.02 12.15
CA TYR A 226 -10.02 22.67 13.46
C TYR A 226 -9.84 21.18 13.71
N GLU A 227 -9.82 20.77 14.98
CA GLU A 227 -9.90 19.36 15.35
C GLU A 227 -11.28 18.77 15.02
N VAL A 228 -11.30 17.50 14.65
CA VAL A 228 -12.53 16.76 14.33
C VAL A 228 -12.95 15.91 15.52
N ILE A 229 -14.19 16.12 15.98
CA ILE A 229 -14.77 15.35 17.09
C ILE A 229 -15.81 14.34 16.59
N ALA A 230 -15.96 13.23 17.32
CA ALA A 230 -17.00 12.24 17.04
C ALA A 230 -18.38 12.78 17.39
N LYS A 231 -19.37 12.52 16.53
CA LYS A 231 -20.79 12.80 16.76
C LYS A 231 -21.59 11.50 16.71
N CYS A 232 -22.20 11.14 17.83
CA CYS A 232 -23.04 9.93 17.93
C CYS A 232 -24.31 10.02 17.11
N GLY A 233 -24.83 8.87 16.69
CA GLY A 233 -26.02 8.76 15.84
C GLY A 233 -25.82 7.61 14.87
N ALA A 234 -25.68 7.90 13.57
CA ALA A 234 -25.26 6.90 12.59
C ALA A 234 -23.86 6.35 12.90
N LEU A 235 -23.00 7.15 13.53
CA LEU A 235 -21.75 6.66 14.13
C LEU A 235 -22.09 5.99 15.48
N PRO A 236 -21.80 4.67 15.64
CA PRO A 236 -22.16 3.96 16.86
C PRO A 236 -21.36 4.43 18.07
N CYS A 237 -22.04 4.70 19.15
CA CYS A 237 -21.44 5.03 20.44
C CYS A 237 -21.98 4.06 21.53
N PRO A 238 -21.18 3.11 22.05
CA PRO A 238 -19.79 2.83 21.75
C PRO A 238 -19.58 2.14 20.38
N PRO A 239 -18.34 2.00 19.84
CA PRO A 239 -17.06 2.28 20.51
C PRO A 239 -16.60 3.75 20.46
N TYR A 240 -17.26 4.60 19.67
CA TYR A 240 -16.99 6.02 19.69
C TYR A 240 -17.65 6.70 20.90
N HIS A 241 -17.17 7.89 21.23
CA HIS A 241 -17.68 8.69 22.34
C HIS A 241 -18.02 10.09 21.83
N GLU A 242 -19.22 10.57 22.19
CA GLU A 242 -19.66 11.91 21.81
C GLU A 242 -18.67 12.99 22.23
N GLY A 243 -18.27 13.83 21.26
CA GLY A 243 -17.38 14.97 21.51
C GLY A 243 -15.89 14.62 21.65
N TYR A 244 -15.47 13.35 21.54
CA TYR A 244 -14.05 13.01 21.65
C TYR A 244 -13.32 13.34 20.32
N PRO A 245 -12.14 14.00 20.41
CA PRO A 245 -11.31 14.23 19.22
C PRO A 245 -10.86 12.91 18.59
N LEU A 246 -10.93 12.84 17.27
CA LEU A 246 -10.53 11.65 16.53
C LEU A 246 -9.04 11.67 16.23
N THR A 247 -8.35 10.62 16.65
CA THR A 247 -6.95 10.38 16.28
C THR A 247 -6.81 9.93 14.82
N CYS A 248 -5.59 9.94 14.30
CA CYS A 248 -5.25 9.35 13.02
C CYS A 248 -3.82 8.83 13.02
N VAL A 249 -3.51 7.92 12.11
CA VAL A 249 -2.16 7.45 11.86
C VAL A 249 -1.94 7.26 10.37
N LEU A 250 -0.79 7.70 9.86
CA LEU A 250 -0.34 7.38 8.51
C LEU A 250 0.55 6.14 8.56
N CYS A 251 0.16 5.11 7.84
CA CYS A 251 0.82 3.82 7.79
C CYS A 251 1.39 3.55 6.39
N ALA A 252 2.54 2.85 6.34
CA ALA A 252 3.18 2.41 5.10
C ALA A 252 3.49 0.91 5.15
N LYS A 253 3.54 0.28 3.96
CA LYS A 253 3.90 -1.13 3.78
C LYS A 253 4.69 -1.32 2.49
#